data_b787a88c035ef3c136b37f899959843f
#
_entry.id   b787a88c035ef3c136b37f899959843f
#
_cell.length_a   1.000
_cell.length_b   1.000
_cell.length_c   1.000
_cell.angle_alpha   90.00
_cell.angle_beta   90.00
_cell.angle_gamma   90.00
#
_symmetry.space_group_name_H-M   'P 1'
#
loop_
_entity.id
_entity.type
_entity.pdbx_description
1 polymer ?
#
loop_
_entity_poly.entity_id
_entity_poly.type
_entity_poly.pdbx_seq_one_letter_code
_entity_poly.pdbx_strand_id
1 'polypeptide(L)'
;MRYFGGKFKISKDLANVLNPITKGKPFVDLFCGACNVVEKITTASSRMANDNNPYLIALLKAVQDGYEPPTCVTREQYNYVMSHLYENPALSGFIGIGCSFCGCWKSGYVRPINKDHNYPKEAHNSLLRQKPKLGGVTFTSCDYNKASIPVGAVVYCDPPYKGVGNKYYARKFDYDAFIEWVEANKGKYDIYISEYKENFAQWLSNYEIVWEKESCQEMSKRKKTTEVLIHAR
;
A
#
# COMPACT_ATOMS: atom_id res chain seq x y z
N MET A 1 -2.82 0.41 10.07
CA MET A 1 -2.10 1.62 10.55
C MET A 1 -2.22 2.74 9.53
N ARG A 2 -1.95 4.01 9.92
CA ARG A 2 -1.88 5.10 8.93
C ARG A 2 -0.72 4.85 7.97
N TYR A 3 -0.98 5.06 6.69
CA TYR A 3 0.00 4.92 5.62
C TYR A 3 -0.31 5.96 4.54
N PHE A 4 0.68 6.73 4.14
CA PHE A 4 0.49 7.75 3.10
C PHE A 4 0.09 7.10 1.78
N GLY A 5 -0.96 7.60 1.14
CA GLY A 5 -1.54 6.97 -0.07
C GLY A 5 -2.36 5.69 0.18
N GLY A 6 -2.47 5.23 1.44
CA GLY A 6 -3.19 3.98 1.76
C GLY A 6 -4.67 4.01 1.39
N LYS A 7 -5.18 2.95 0.80
CA LYS A 7 -6.55 2.80 0.27
C LYS A 7 -7.62 2.48 1.31
N PHE A 8 -7.37 2.75 2.62
CA PHE A 8 -8.30 2.39 3.70
C PHE A 8 -9.75 2.79 3.43
N LYS A 9 -9.99 4.02 2.94
CA LYS A 9 -11.35 4.58 2.72
C LYS A 9 -12.10 3.91 1.57
N ILE A 10 -11.40 3.39 0.56
CA ILE A 10 -12.00 2.82 -0.65
C ILE A 10 -11.70 1.32 -0.84
N SER A 11 -10.87 0.74 0.02
CA SER A 11 -10.43 -0.67 -0.12
C SER A 11 -11.57 -1.69 -0.08
N LYS A 12 -12.69 -1.37 0.58
CA LYS A 12 -13.89 -2.22 0.55
C LYS A 12 -14.55 -2.20 -0.83
N ASP A 13 -14.64 -1.01 -1.43
CA ASP A 13 -15.25 -0.86 -2.75
C ASP A 13 -14.38 -1.53 -3.81
N LEU A 14 -13.04 -1.33 -3.75
CA LEU A 14 -12.09 -2.04 -4.62
C LEU A 14 -12.21 -3.57 -4.46
N ALA A 15 -12.29 -4.06 -3.24
CA ALA A 15 -12.46 -5.49 -2.99
C ALA A 15 -13.80 -6.03 -3.52
N ASN A 16 -14.87 -5.25 -3.49
CA ASN A 16 -16.17 -5.64 -4.07
C ASN A 16 -16.07 -5.83 -5.60
N VAL A 17 -15.24 -5.05 -6.28
CA VAL A 17 -14.97 -5.21 -7.72
C VAL A 17 -14.02 -6.39 -7.96
N LEU A 18 -12.96 -6.51 -7.17
CA LEU A 18 -11.89 -7.48 -7.42
C LEU A 18 -12.24 -8.91 -6.98
N ASN A 19 -13.02 -9.11 -5.89
CA ASN A 19 -13.36 -10.44 -5.40
C ASN A 19 -14.06 -11.36 -6.44
N PRO A 20 -15.07 -10.90 -7.20
CA PRO A 20 -15.67 -11.73 -8.25
C PRO A 20 -14.64 -12.18 -9.30
N ILE A 21 -13.68 -11.32 -9.63
CA ILE A 21 -12.67 -11.51 -10.68
C ILE A 21 -11.56 -12.47 -10.20
N THR A 22 -11.22 -12.41 -8.89
CA THR A 22 -10.15 -13.21 -8.28
C THR A 22 -10.59 -14.61 -7.91
N LYS A 23 -11.88 -14.96 -8.09
CA LYS A 23 -12.41 -16.27 -7.69
C LYS A 23 -11.63 -17.43 -8.31
N GLY A 24 -10.93 -18.18 -7.45
CA GLY A 24 -10.11 -19.32 -7.85
C GLY A 24 -8.78 -18.99 -8.55
N LYS A 25 -8.47 -17.69 -8.75
CA LYS A 25 -7.21 -17.23 -9.33
C LYS A 25 -6.25 -16.74 -8.23
N PRO A 26 -4.92 -16.76 -8.45
CA PRO A 26 -3.98 -16.02 -7.60
C PRO A 26 -4.26 -14.51 -7.65
N PHE A 27 -4.11 -13.82 -6.51
CA PHE A 27 -4.16 -12.36 -6.44
C PHE A 27 -2.81 -11.81 -5.99
N VAL A 28 -2.33 -10.78 -6.67
CA VAL A 28 -1.06 -10.12 -6.39
C VAL A 28 -1.28 -8.61 -6.25
N ASP A 29 -0.94 -8.06 -5.08
CA ASP A 29 -0.87 -6.63 -4.82
C ASP A 29 0.59 -6.18 -4.92
N LEU A 30 0.96 -5.53 -6.04
CA LEU A 30 2.37 -5.18 -6.35
C LEU A 30 2.89 -3.95 -5.60
N PHE A 31 2.00 -3.12 -5.06
CA PHE A 31 2.31 -1.90 -4.31
C PHE A 31 1.49 -1.91 -3.02
N CYS A 32 1.64 -2.96 -2.21
CA CYS A 32 0.67 -3.28 -1.17
C CYS A 32 0.56 -2.24 -0.05
N GLY A 33 1.58 -1.39 0.15
CA GLY A 33 1.60 -0.42 1.23
C GLY A 33 1.17 -1.06 2.56
N ALA A 34 0.16 -0.49 3.21
CA ALA A 34 -0.39 -1.04 4.46
C ALA A 34 -1.35 -2.24 4.25
N CYS A 35 -1.36 -2.92 3.10
CA CYS A 35 -2.18 -4.10 2.78
C CYS A 35 -3.69 -3.87 2.87
N ASN A 36 -4.17 -2.66 2.66
CA ASN A 36 -5.60 -2.34 2.80
C ASN A 36 -6.50 -3.04 1.77
N VAL A 37 -5.97 -3.38 0.59
CA VAL A 37 -6.71 -4.09 -0.46
C VAL A 37 -6.56 -5.59 -0.28
N VAL A 38 -5.33 -6.12 -0.24
CA VAL A 38 -5.06 -7.56 -0.14
C VAL A 38 -5.74 -8.21 1.08
N GLU A 39 -5.86 -7.50 2.21
CA GLU A 39 -6.56 -8.00 3.42
C GLU A 39 -8.05 -8.28 3.20
N LYS A 40 -8.66 -7.72 2.15
CA LYS A 40 -10.09 -7.83 1.84
C LYS A 40 -10.37 -8.74 0.64
N ILE A 41 -9.34 -9.24 0.00
CA ILE A 41 -9.49 -10.27 -1.03
C ILE A 41 -9.68 -11.62 -0.35
N THR A 42 -10.85 -12.21 -0.55
CA THR A 42 -11.27 -13.43 0.16
C THR A 42 -11.57 -14.61 -0.78
N THR A 43 -11.63 -14.39 -2.08
CA THR A 43 -12.04 -15.38 -3.08
C THR A 43 -10.86 -15.95 -3.88
N ALA A 44 -9.69 -15.33 -3.77
CA ALA A 44 -8.48 -15.75 -4.45
C ALA A 44 -7.97 -17.11 -3.94
N SER A 45 -7.38 -17.91 -4.82
CA SER A 45 -6.74 -19.19 -4.46
C SER A 45 -5.47 -19.00 -3.65
N SER A 46 -4.76 -17.89 -3.87
CA SER A 46 -3.62 -17.45 -3.08
C SER A 46 -3.51 -15.92 -3.11
N ARG A 47 -2.84 -15.35 -2.11
CA ARG A 47 -2.64 -13.90 -2.04
C ARG A 47 -1.16 -13.58 -1.84
N MET A 48 -0.63 -12.67 -2.65
CA MET A 48 0.72 -12.14 -2.52
C MET A 48 0.65 -10.61 -2.37
N ALA A 49 1.48 -10.09 -1.48
CA ALA A 49 1.66 -8.66 -1.24
C ALA A 49 3.12 -8.29 -1.41
N ASN A 50 3.41 -7.37 -2.33
CA ASN A 50 4.75 -6.86 -2.60
C ASN A 50 4.82 -5.36 -2.32
N ASP A 51 5.95 -4.93 -1.79
CA ASP A 51 6.30 -3.51 -1.68
C ASP A 51 7.83 -3.36 -1.75
N ASN A 52 8.31 -2.26 -2.33
CA ASN A 52 9.74 -2.00 -2.41
C ASN A 52 10.36 -1.54 -1.08
N ASN A 53 9.55 -1.28 -0.04
CA ASN A 53 10.03 -0.96 1.30
C ASN A 53 10.22 -2.23 2.13
N PRO A 54 11.47 -2.71 2.31
CA PRO A 54 11.73 -3.97 3.02
C PRO A 54 11.33 -3.92 4.50
N TYR A 55 11.35 -2.75 5.12
CA TYR A 55 10.99 -2.58 6.53
C TYR A 55 9.47 -2.67 6.73
N LEU A 56 8.69 -2.15 5.78
CA LEU A 56 7.24 -2.33 5.78
C LEU A 56 6.86 -3.81 5.65
N ILE A 57 7.48 -4.50 4.71
CA ILE A 57 7.24 -5.93 4.50
C ILE A 57 7.70 -6.76 5.71
N ALA A 58 8.85 -6.43 6.30
CA ALA A 58 9.32 -7.08 7.53
C ALA A 58 8.32 -6.90 8.70
N LEU A 59 7.75 -5.70 8.85
CA LEU A 59 6.71 -5.43 9.85
C LEU A 59 5.45 -6.29 9.60
N LEU A 60 4.91 -6.26 8.38
CA LEU A 60 3.66 -6.96 8.05
C LEU A 60 3.80 -8.47 8.21
N LYS A 61 4.93 -9.03 7.80
CA LYS A 61 5.27 -10.44 8.00
C LYS A 61 5.40 -10.78 9.49
N ALA A 62 6.14 -9.98 10.24
CA ALA A 62 6.28 -10.20 11.69
C ALA A 62 4.94 -10.13 12.41
N VAL A 63 4.04 -9.19 12.06
CA VAL A 63 2.68 -9.11 12.62
C VAL A 63 1.85 -10.34 12.25
N GLN A 64 1.94 -10.83 11.02
CA GLN A 64 1.31 -12.08 10.61
C GLN A 64 1.78 -13.24 11.49
N ASP A 65 3.10 -13.31 11.77
CA ASP A 65 3.75 -14.35 12.57
C ASP A 65 3.57 -14.16 14.10
N GLY A 66 2.87 -13.11 14.52
CA GLY A 66 2.52 -12.90 15.94
C GLY A 66 3.23 -11.76 16.65
N TYR A 67 4.11 -11.03 15.97
CA TYR A 67 4.75 -9.84 16.56
C TYR A 67 3.72 -8.78 16.93
N GLU A 68 3.86 -8.26 18.15
CA GLU A 68 3.07 -7.13 18.66
C GLU A 68 3.97 -5.89 18.78
N PRO A 69 3.80 -4.88 17.91
CA PRO A 69 4.56 -3.64 18.00
C PRO A 69 4.32 -2.89 19.32
N PRO A 70 5.25 -2.03 19.79
CA PRO A 70 5.08 -1.29 21.02
C PRO A 70 3.92 -0.31 20.97
N THR A 71 3.26 -0.09 22.13
CA THR A 71 2.17 0.89 22.26
C THR A 71 2.66 2.30 22.61
N CYS A 72 3.94 2.44 22.95
CA CYS A 72 4.57 3.71 23.26
C CYS A 72 5.94 3.76 22.58
N VAL A 73 6.27 4.90 21.99
CA VAL A 73 7.58 5.17 21.36
C VAL A 73 7.95 6.61 21.67
N THR A 74 9.12 6.83 22.26
CA THR A 74 9.63 8.18 22.52
C THR A 74 10.32 8.74 21.27
N ARG A 75 10.61 10.04 21.28
CA ARG A 75 11.36 10.69 20.20
C ARG A 75 12.79 10.14 20.11
N GLU A 76 13.41 9.86 21.25
CA GLU A 76 14.76 9.33 21.35
C GLU A 76 14.79 7.91 20.73
N GLN A 77 13.81 7.07 21.06
CA GLN A 77 13.65 5.75 20.45
C GLN A 77 13.41 5.84 18.95
N TYR A 78 12.56 6.79 18.50
CA TYR A 78 12.36 7.04 17.06
C TYR A 78 13.68 7.38 16.36
N ASN A 79 14.44 8.34 16.91
CA ASN A 79 15.70 8.78 16.32
C ASN A 79 16.74 7.65 16.28
N TYR A 80 16.84 6.88 17.37
CA TYR A 80 17.74 5.73 17.45
C TYR A 80 17.41 4.71 16.35
N VAL A 81 16.16 4.24 16.29
CA VAL A 81 15.75 3.23 15.32
C VAL A 81 15.91 3.73 13.88
N MET A 82 15.61 5.02 13.61
CA MET A 82 15.77 5.59 12.26
C MET A 82 17.24 5.72 11.82
N SER A 83 18.19 5.66 12.74
CA SER A 83 19.63 5.59 12.43
C SER A 83 20.19 4.15 12.44
N HIS A 84 19.43 3.16 12.96
CA HIS A 84 19.85 1.76 13.13
C HIS A 84 18.83 0.78 12.52
N LEU A 85 18.40 1.05 11.29
CA LEU A 85 17.28 0.35 10.65
C LEU A 85 17.43 -1.17 10.57
N TYR A 86 18.66 -1.66 10.44
CA TYR A 86 18.95 -3.08 10.22
C TYR A 86 18.93 -3.92 11.51
N GLU A 87 19.01 -3.30 12.69
CA GLU A 87 19.01 -4.04 13.96
C GLU A 87 17.70 -4.78 14.22
N ASN A 88 16.57 -4.14 13.88
CA ASN A 88 15.24 -4.75 13.97
C ASN A 88 14.35 -4.25 12.83
N PRO A 89 14.36 -4.91 11.66
CA PRO A 89 13.62 -4.45 10.50
C PRO A 89 12.10 -4.28 10.73
N ALA A 90 11.47 -5.16 11.52
CA ALA A 90 10.04 -5.06 11.82
C ALA A 90 9.72 -3.84 12.69
N LEU A 91 10.53 -3.58 13.72
CA LEU A 91 10.39 -2.39 14.56
C LEU A 91 10.68 -1.11 13.74
N SER A 92 11.67 -1.16 12.86
CA SER A 92 11.99 -0.06 11.95
C SER A 92 10.82 0.29 11.02
N GLY A 93 10.14 -0.72 10.48
CA GLY A 93 8.92 -0.55 9.70
C GLY A 93 7.79 0.10 10.51
N PHE A 94 7.57 -0.38 11.74
CA PHE A 94 6.56 0.17 12.63
C PHE A 94 6.83 1.63 13.00
N ILE A 95 8.03 1.92 13.46
CA ILE A 95 8.42 3.27 13.90
C ILE A 95 8.52 4.22 12.69
N GLY A 96 9.15 3.78 11.60
CA GLY A 96 9.37 4.59 10.42
C GLY A 96 8.09 5.00 9.67
N ILE A 97 6.98 4.31 9.90
CA ILE A 97 5.66 4.61 9.31
C ILE A 97 4.67 5.02 10.39
N GLY A 98 4.38 4.12 11.34
CA GLY A 98 3.32 4.30 12.34
C GLY A 98 3.56 5.45 13.31
N CYS A 99 4.83 5.77 13.58
CA CYS A 99 5.25 6.87 14.44
C CYS A 99 5.79 8.09 13.69
N SER A 100 5.66 8.10 12.35
CA SER A 100 6.09 9.21 11.48
C SER A 100 4.93 10.11 11.09
N PHE A 101 5.26 11.37 10.78
CA PHE A 101 4.27 12.37 10.37
C PHE A 101 3.50 11.90 9.13
N CYS A 102 2.17 11.98 9.17
CA CYS A 102 1.24 11.52 8.14
C CYS A 102 1.37 10.05 7.70
N GLY A 103 2.07 9.19 8.44
CA GLY A 103 2.32 7.82 8.02
C GLY A 103 3.23 7.68 6.80
N CYS A 104 4.04 8.72 6.53
CA CYS A 104 5.07 8.69 5.49
C CYS A 104 6.37 8.09 6.05
N TRP A 105 7.05 7.30 5.24
CA TRP A 105 8.31 6.67 5.63
C TRP A 105 9.37 7.71 6.04
N LYS A 106 9.87 7.62 7.30
CA LYS A 106 10.94 8.48 7.85
C LYS A 106 10.68 9.99 7.77
N SER A 107 9.42 10.42 7.77
CA SER A 107 9.05 11.85 7.63
C SER A 107 9.19 12.66 8.93
N GLY A 108 9.80 12.11 9.96
CA GLY A 108 10.00 12.70 11.26
C GLY A 108 8.98 12.23 12.31
N TYR A 109 9.40 12.23 13.56
CA TYR A 109 8.58 11.80 14.69
C TYR A 109 7.29 12.61 14.78
N VAL A 110 6.15 11.93 14.79
CA VAL A 110 4.84 12.57 14.89
C VAL A 110 4.59 13.04 16.33
N ARG A 111 4.34 14.34 16.50
CA ARG A 111 3.95 14.89 17.80
C ARG A 111 2.46 14.64 18.05
N PRO A 112 2.07 14.23 19.27
CA PRO A 112 0.66 14.16 19.63
C PRO A 112 -0.02 15.52 19.46
N ILE A 113 -1.24 15.54 18.94
CA ILE A 113 -2.05 16.76 18.77
C ILE A 113 -2.50 17.27 20.13
N ASN A 114 -2.77 16.36 21.06
CA ASN A 114 -3.12 16.63 22.45
C ASN A 114 -2.56 15.52 23.36
N LYS A 115 -2.71 15.66 24.69
CA LYS A 115 -2.16 14.72 25.70
C LYS A 115 -2.76 13.29 25.58
N ASP A 116 -3.97 13.16 25.05
CA ASP A 116 -4.69 11.88 24.95
C ASP A 116 -4.40 11.13 23.64
N HIS A 117 -3.72 11.77 22.69
CA HIS A 117 -3.45 11.22 21.39
C HIS A 117 -2.15 10.42 21.35
N ASN A 118 -2.27 9.09 21.14
CA ASN A 118 -1.14 8.17 21.11
C ASN A 118 -1.07 7.44 19.77
N TYR A 119 -0.29 7.99 18.85
CA TYR A 119 -0.10 7.44 17.50
C TYR A 119 0.51 6.04 17.47
N PRO A 120 1.55 5.70 18.28
CA PRO A 120 2.04 4.33 18.41
C PRO A 120 0.94 3.33 18.80
N LYS A 121 0.11 3.65 19.80
CA LYS A 121 -1.00 2.80 20.25
C LYS A 121 -2.08 2.63 19.18
N GLU A 122 -2.40 3.69 18.42
CA GLU A 122 -3.33 3.59 17.30
C GLU A 122 -2.80 2.69 16.18
N ALA A 123 -1.52 2.83 15.83
CA ALA A 123 -0.86 2.01 14.83
C ALA A 123 -0.80 0.54 15.28
N HIS A 124 -0.42 0.27 16.54
CA HIS A 124 -0.44 -1.04 17.18
C HIS A 124 -1.84 -1.67 17.06
N ASN A 125 -2.88 -1.00 17.57
CA ASN A 125 -4.24 -1.51 17.54
C ASN A 125 -4.75 -1.78 16.12
N SER A 126 -4.35 -0.94 15.17
CA SER A 126 -4.71 -1.12 13.77
C SER A 126 -4.07 -2.38 13.18
N LEU A 127 -2.80 -2.65 13.46
CA LEU A 127 -2.09 -3.84 13.00
C LEU A 127 -2.65 -5.11 13.64
N LEU A 128 -2.98 -5.10 14.95
CA LEU A 128 -3.59 -6.25 15.58
C LEU A 128 -4.97 -6.59 15.01
N ARG A 129 -5.80 -5.58 14.68
CA ARG A 129 -7.07 -5.82 13.98
C ARG A 129 -6.87 -6.35 12.54
N GLN A 130 -5.75 -6.02 11.90
CA GLN A 130 -5.41 -6.48 10.56
C GLN A 130 -4.84 -7.91 10.55
N LYS A 131 -4.08 -8.29 11.59
CA LYS A 131 -3.37 -9.57 11.70
C LYS A 131 -4.19 -10.79 11.23
N PRO A 132 -5.44 -11.05 11.69
CA PRO A 132 -6.19 -12.23 11.25
C PRO A 132 -6.49 -12.24 9.76
N LYS A 133 -6.53 -11.07 9.10
CA LYS A 133 -6.82 -10.94 7.68
C LYS A 133 -5.58 -11.13 6.80
N LEU A 134 -4.39 -11.05 7.39
CA LEU A 134 -3.12 -11.29 6.71
C LEU A 134 -2.76 -12.78 6.66
N GLY A 135 -3.48 -13.65 7.37
CA GLY A 135 -3.26 -15.09 7.33
C GLY A 135 -3.24 -15.62 5.90
N GLY A 136 -2.20 -16.41 5.54
CA GLY A 136 -2.00 -16.98 4.22
C GLY A 136 -1.58 -15.99 3.11
N VAL A 137 -1.24 -14.74 3.45
CA VAL A 137 -0.63 -13.80 2.49
C VAL A 137 0.87 -14.08 2.40
N THR A 138 1.38 -14.27 1.18
CA THR A 138 2.83 -14.32 0.92
C THR A 138 3.37 -12.92 0.75
N PHE A 139 4.40 -12.56 1.53
CA PHE A 139 5.04 -11.25 1.47
C PHE A 139 6.35 -11.29 0.69
N THR A 140 6.55 -10.33 -0.24
CA THR A 140 7.80 -10.12 -0.99
C THR A 140 8.22 -8.66 -0.94
N SER A 141 9.52 -8.39 -1.03
CA SER A 141 10.04 -7.02 -1.06
C SER A 141 11.01 -6.86 -2.21
N CYS A 142 10.51 -6.29 -3.31
CA CYS A 142 11.30 -5.96 -4.48
C CYS A 142 10.58 -4.90 -5.33
N ASP A 143 11.28 -4.37 -6.35
CA ASP A 143 10.62 -3.57 -7.38
C ASP A 143 9.52 -4.37 -8.08
N TYR A 144 8.43 -3.71 -8.46
CA TYR A 144 7.25 -4.34 -9.08
C TYR A 144 7.60 -5.21 -10.30
N ASN A 145 8.57 -4.77 -11.10
CA ASN A 145 9.01 -5.47 -12.32
C ASN A 145 9.90 -6.69 -12.05
N LYS A 146 10.31 -6.91 -10.80
CA LYS A 146 11.10 -8.07 -10.36
C LYS A 146 10.29 -9.08 -9.56
N ALA A 147 9.02 -8.76 -9.27
CA ALA A 147 8.15 -9.66 -8.52
C ALA A 147 7.85 -10.92 -9.32
N SER A 148 7.96 -12.09 -8.67
CA SER A 148 7.58 -13.37 -9.27
C SER A 148 6.05 -13.53 -9.20
N ILE A 149 5.36 -13.28 -10.30
CA ILE A 149 3.91 -13.31 -10.39
C ILE A 149 3.44 -14.65 -10.92
N PRO A 150 2.51 -15.36 -10.25
CA PRO A 150 1.93 -16.62 -10.74
C PRO A 150 1.20 -16.42 -12.08
N VAL A 151 1.28 -17.40 -12.95
CA VAL A 151 0.55 -17.38 -14.23
C VAL A 151 -0.95 -17.32 -13.98
N GLY A 152 -1.66 -16.49 -14.76
CA GLY A 152 -3.10 -16.28 -14.64
C GLY A 152 -3.55 -15.50 -13.42
N ALA A 153 -2.62 -14.83 -12.73
CA ALA A 153 -2.94 -14.00 -11.57
C ALA A 153 -3.76 -12.75 -11.98
N VAL A 154 -4.63 -12.34 -11.06
CA VAL A 154 -5.17 -10.99 -11.03
C VAL A 154 -4.15 -10.10 -10.29
N VAL A 155 -3.64 -9.09 -10.97
CA VAL A 155 -2.60 -8.20 -10.46
C VAL A 155 -3.20 -6.83 -10.19
N TYR A 156 -3.11 -6.37 -8.95
CA TYR A 156 -3.50 -5.03 -8.54
C TYR A 156 -2.25 -4.15 -8.37
N CYS A 157 -2.30 -2.99 -8.98
CA CYS A 157 -1.24 -1.98 -8.95
C CYS A 157 -1.76 -0.67 -8.37
N ASP A 158 -1.13 -0.19 -7.31
CA ASP A 158 -1.37 1.12 -6.70
C ASP A 158 -0.05 1.93 -6.67
N PRO A 159 0.48 2.28 -7.85
CA PRO A 159 1.74 3.01 -7.95
C PRO A 159 1.61 4.41 -7.35
N PRO A 160 2.72 5.11 -7.05
CA PRO A 160 2.68 6.54 -6.74
C PRO A 160 1.90 7.31 -7.80
N TYR A 161 0.87 8.06 -7.39
CA TYR A 161 0.01 8.79 -8.34
C TYR A 161 0.76 9.95 -9.01
N LYS A 162 0.56 10.11 -10.32
CA LYS A 162 1.18 11.16 -11.11
C LYS A 162 0.78 12.54 -10.58
N GLY A 163 1.77 13.41 -10.32
CA GLY A 163 1.51 14.75 -9.78
C GLY A 163 1.36 14.83 -8.24
N VAL A 164 1.27 13.71 -7.54
CA VAL A 164 1.41 13.69 -6.07
C VAL A 164 2.90 13.80 -5.75
N GLY A 165 3.28 14.90 -5.09
CA GLY A 165 4.68 15.33 -4.95
C GLY A 165 5.64 14.23 -4.48
N ASN A 166 6.73 14.07 -5.21
CA ASN A 166 7.83 13.12 -4.98
C ASN A 166 8.52 13.23 -3.61
N LYS A 167 8.17 14.22 -2.78
CA LYS A 167 8.76 14.45 -1.44
C LYS A 167 8.52 13.29 -0.46
N TYR A 168 7.53 12.45 -0.72
CA TYR A 168 7.11 11.37 0.18
C TYR A 168 7.60 9.99 -0.25
N TYR A 169 8.19 9.89 -1.45
CA TYR A 169 8.73 8.64 -1.99
C TYR A 169 10.26 8.73 -2.05
N ALA A 170 10.93 7.66 -1.70
CA ALA A 170 12.40 7.60 -1.65
C ALA A 170 13.06 7.77 -3.04
N ARG A 171 12.32 7.51 -4.13
CA ARG A 171 12.76 7.66 -5.52
C ARG A 171 11.61 8.20 -6.37
N LYS A 172 11.97 8.93 -7.46
CA LYS A 172 11.00 9.31 -8.49
C LYS A 172 10.50 8.04 -9.17
N PHE A 173 9.17 7.88 -9.23
CA PHE A 173 8.54 6.76 -9.93
C PHE A 173 8.62 6.98 -11.44
N ASP A 174 9.04 5.96 -12.17
CA ASP A 174 9.11 5.98 -13.64
C ASP A 174 7.80 5.45 -14.22
N TYR A 175 6.93 6.38 -14.65
CA TYR A 175 5.62 6.05 -15.18
C TYR A 175 5.72 5.41 -16.57
N ASP A 176 6.69 5.80 -17.37
CA ASP A 176 6.87 5.30 -18.75
C ASP A 176 7.32 3.83 -18.67
N ALA A 177 8.33 3.54 -17.86
CA ALA A 177 8.75 2.16 -17.60
C ALA A 177 7.63 1.28 -16.96
N PHE A 178 6.75 1.88 -16.14
CA PHE A 178 5.62 1.15 -15.59
C PHE A 178 4.59 0.79 -16.68
N ILE A 179 4.27 1.71 -17.58
CA ILE A 179 3.36 1.44 -18.71
C ILE A 179 3.96 0.39 -19.66
N GLU A 180 5.23 0.49 -19.99
CA GLU A 180 5.93 -0.54 -20.78
C GLU A 180 5.82 -1.91 -20.13
N TRP A 181 5.99 -1.98 -18.80
CA TRP A 181 5.80 -3.23 -18.06
C TRP A 181 4.35 -3.73 -18.13
N VAL A 182 3.36 -2.86 -17.99
CA VAL A 182 1.93 -3.21 -18.11
C VAL A 182 1.64 -3.77 -19.50
N GLU A 183 2.06 -3.08 -20.58
CA GLU A 183 1.88 -3.51 -21.97
C GLU A 183 2.52 -4.88 -22.25
N ALA A 184 3.71 -5.12 -21.71
CA ALA A 184 4.41 -6.40 -21.87
C ALA A 184 3.76 -7.57 -21.09
N ASN A 185 2.89 -7.29 -20.12
CA ASN A 185 2.35 -8.29 -19.20
C ASN A 185 0.81 -8.43 -19.23
N LYS A 186 0.05 -7.49 -19.80
CA LYS A 186 -1.42 -7.54 -19.85
C LYS A 186 -2.00 -8.78 -20.56
N GLY A 187 -1.23 -9.43 -21.44
CA GLY A 187 -1.60 -10.71 -22.05
C GLY A 187 -1.34 -11.94 -21.18
N LYS A 188 -0.57 -11.79 -20.08
CA LYS A 188 -0.21 -12.87 -19.14
C LYS A 188 -1.02 -12.80 -17.85
N TYR A 189 -1.40 -11.59 -17.45
CA TYR A 189 -2.06 -11.29 -16.18
C TYR A 189 -3.28 -10.41 -16.41
N ASP A 190 -4.25 -10.49 -15.50
CA ASP A 190 -5.42 -9.62 -15.43
C ASP A 190 -5.02 -8.39 -14.60
N ILE A 191 -4.59 -7.28 -15.22
CA ILE A 191 -3.97 -6.14 -14.52
C ILE A 191 -4.98 -5.03 -14.23
N TYR A 192 -5.07 -4.63 -12.96
CA TYR A 192 -5.91 -3.55 -12.45
C TYR A 192 -5.06 -2.46 -11.82
N ILE A 193 -5.29 -1.20 -12.19
CA ILE A 193 -4.46 -0.06 -11.77
C ILE A 193 -5.34 0.97 -11.08
N SER A 194 -4.97 1.40 -9.87
CA SER A 194 -5.56 2.56 -9.19
C SER A 194 -4.85 3.84 -9.61
N GLU A 195 -5.64 4.90 -9.88
CA GLU A 195 -5.11 6.24 -10.20
C GLU A 195 -6.22 7.30 -9.97
N TYR A 196 -5.87 8.58 -10.06
CA TYR A 196 -6.85 9.66 -10.18
C TYR A 196 -7.37 9.79 -11.62
N LYS A 197 -8.67 10.05 -11.77
CA LYS A 197 -9.32 10.20 -13.08
C LYS A 197 -8.68 11.30 -13.94
N GLU A 198 -8.22 12.36 -13.30
CA GLU A 198 -7.55 13.46 -13.99
C GLU A 198 -6.22 13.02 -14.63
N ASN A 199 -5.56 12.04 -14.06
CA ASN A 199 -4.32 11.49 -14.61
C ASN A 199 -4.59 10.43 -15.68
N PHE A 200 -5.73 9.72 -15.59
CA PHE A 200 -6.13 8.68 -16.55
C PHE A 200 -6.04 9.16 -18.00
N ALA A 201 -6.60 10.34 -18.30
CA ALA A 201 -6.58 10.92 -19.64
C ALA A 201 -5.17 11.21 -20.19
N GLN A 202 -4.18 11.31 -19.30
CA GLN A 202 -2.82 11.69 -19.68
C GLN A 202 -1.92 10.48 -20.06
N TRP A 203 -2.16 9.31 -19.45
CA TRP A 203 -1.24 8.19 -19.63
C TRP A 203 -1.88 6.79 -19.62
N LEU A 204 -3.17 6.67 -19.28
CA LEU A 204 -3.88 5.40 -19.18
C LEU A 204 -5.14 5.36 -20.07
N SER A 205 -5.32 6.33 -20.97
CA SER A 205 -6.52 6.49 -21.80
C SER A 205 -6.84 5.31 -22.72
N ASN A 206 -5.86 4.43 -22.97
CA ASN A 206 -6.03 3.24 -23.80
C ASN A 206 -6.69 2.06 -23.04
N TYR A 207 -6.92 2.21 -21.72
CA TYR A 207 -7.48 1.18 -20.87
C TYR A 207 -8.91 1.51 -20.44
N GLU A 208 -9.59 0.58 -19.80
CA GLU A 208 -11.00 0.73 -19.38
C GLU A 208 -11.11 1.11 -17.90
N ILE A 209 -11.88 2.14 -17.57
CA ILE A 209 -12.28 2.41 -16.17
C ILE A 209 -13.39 1.44 -15.80
N VAL A 210 -13.15 0.57 -14.82
CA VAL A 210 -14.11 -0.42 -14.33
C VAL A 210 -14.80 -0.02 -13.03
N TRP A 211 -14.27 1.00 -12.34
CA TRP A 211 -14.86 1.57 -11.13
C TRP A 211 -14.35 2.99 -10.91
N GLU A 212 -15.20 3.86 -10.35
CA GLU A 212 -14.81 5.21 -9.95
C GLU A 212 -15.54 5.68 -8.69
N LYS A 213 -14.89 6.54 -7.91
CA LYS A 213 -15.45 7.17 -6.72
C LYS A 213 -14.88 8.56 -6.48
N GLU A 214 -15.76 9.54 -6.28
CA GLU A 214 -15.33 10.85 -5.80
C GLU A 214 -14.78 10.75 -4.37
N SER A 215 -13.64 11.38 -4.15
CA SER A 215 -13.00 11.54 -2.84
C SER A 215 -12.59 12.99 -2.59
N CYS A 216 -12.53 13.37 -1.31
CA CYS A 216 -12.00 14.69 -0.93
C CYS A 216 -10.60 14.49 -0.37
N GLN A 217 -9.61 15.17 -0.93
CA GLN A 217 -8.28 15.25 -0.32
C GLN A 217 -8.32 16.16 0.92
N GLU A 218 -7.99 15.60 2.08
CA GLU A 218 -8.02 16.33 3.36
C GLU A 218 -6.85 17.32 3.54
N MET A 219 -5.75 17.19 2.79
CA MET A 219 -4.50 17.90 3.03
C MET A 219 -4.25 19.15 2.20
N SER A 220 -5.06 19.47 1.19
CA SER A 220 -4.94 20.74 0.48
C SER A 220 -6.28 21.19 -0.09
N LYS A 221 -6.79 22.32 0.42
CA LYS A 221 -7.88 23.13 -0.16
C LYS A 221 -9.04 22.33 -0.77
N ARG A 222 -9.64 21.35 -0.06
CA ARG A 222 -10.88 20.64 -0.46
C ARG A 222 -10.99 20.33 -1.96
N LYS A 223 -9.87 19.99 -2.62
CA LYS A 223 -9.91 19.60 -4.02
C LYS A 223 -10.62 18.25 -4.11
N LYS A 224 -11.75 18.22 -4.77
CA LYS A 224 -12.42 16.98 -5.15
C LYS A 224 -11.52 16.26 -6.14
N THR A 225 -11.24 14.99 -5.89
CA THR A 225 -10.54 14.09 -6.81
C THR A 225 -11.40 12.85 -7.01
N THR A 226 -11.33 12.26 -8.17
CA THR A 226 -12.01 11.00 -8.45
C THR A 226 -10.97 9.89 -8.53
N GLU A 227 -11.06 8.93 -7.61
CA GLU A 227 -10.28 7.69 -7.67
C GLU A 227 -10.90 6.77 -8.71
N VAL A 228 -10.09 6.11 -9.51
CA VAL A 228 -10.53 5.13 -10.52
C VAL A 228 -9.78 3.82 -10.36
N LEU A 229 -10.46 2.72 -10.72
CA LEU A 229 -9.84 1.43 -10.95
C LEU A 229 -9.91 1.16 -12.45
N ILE A 230 -8.77 0.90 -13.04
CA ILE A 230 -8.56 0.78 -14.48
C ILE A 230 -8.17 -0.66 -14.78
N HIS A 231 -8.78 -1.25 -15.80
CA HIS A 231 -8.42 -2.57 -16.32
C HIS A 231 -7.56 -2.42 -17.58
N ALA A 232 -6.31 -2.90 -17.54
CA ALA A 232 -5.42 -2.96 -18.70
C ALA A 232 -5.65 -4.29 -19.44
N ARG A 233 -6.42 -4.20 -20.54
CA ARG A 233 -6.71 -5.31 -21.46
C ARG A 233 -5.77 -5.28 -22.64
#